data_48050f9d0e5e7a4887ea0e8f724d007d
#
_entry.id   48050f9d0e5e7a4887ea0e8f724d007d
#
_cell.length_a   1.000
_cell.length_b   1.000
_cell.length_c   1.000
_cell.angle_alpha   90.00
_cell.angle_beta   90.00
_cell.angle_gamma   90.00
#
_symmetry.space_group_name_H-M   'P 1'
#
loop_
_entity.id
_entity.type
_entity.pdbx_description
1 polymer ?
#
loop_
_entity_poly.entity_id
_entity_poly.type
_entity_poly.pdbx_seq_one_letter_code
_entity_poly.pdbx_strand_id
1 'polypeptide(L)'
;NDQTIMVQLREALNRKDAAAITELSPIIGDTVAGMLRAFLSATGPASDALVALEKLDLNDRAMLKCNILRQIVEAVVARMPSLQLTIDPVENRGFEYHTGVTFAIFAQGVRGEFGRGGRYLVHANGPAPEEVATGFSLFMDTIMRALPAAPASPARIYLPIEAGVDRARQLRAEGWSVIEGLE
;
A
#
# COMPACT_ATOMS: atom_id res chain seq x y z
N ASN A 1 -14.20 8.95 29.89
CA ASN A 1 -12.92 9.60 29.66
C ASN A 1 -12.70 9.69 28.14
N ASP A 2 -12.52 10.88 27.58
CA ASP A 2 -12.46 11.12 26.13
C ASP A 2 -11.44 10.23 25.42
N GLN A 3 -10.30 9.95 26.06
CA GLN A 3 -9.26 9.10 25.50
C GLN A 3 -9.71 7.64 25.32
N THR A 4 -10.52 7.12 26.25
CA THR A 4 -11.08 5.77 26.14
C THR A 4 -12.05 5.66 24.96
N ILE A 5 -12.88 6.67 24.77
CA ILE A 5 -13.85 6.74 23.67
C ILE A 5 -13.11 6.80 22.32
N MET A 6 -12.04 7.59 22.24
CA MET A 6 -11.23 7.67 21.02
C MET A 6 -10.57 6.34 20.67
N VAL A 7 -10.10 5.56 21.66
CA VAL A 7 -9.56 4.22 21.44
C VAL A 7 -10.65 3.28 20.92
N GLN A 8 -11.81 3.23 21.58
CA GLN A 8 -12.93 2.39 21.16
C GLN A 8 -13.41 2.74 19.73
N LEU A 9 -13.46 4.02 19.41
CA LEU A 9 -13.86 4.50 18.10
C LEU A 9 -12.86 4.08 17.01
N ARG A 10 -11.56 4.23 17.28
CA ARG A 10 -10.50 3.76 16.37
C ARG A 10 -10.58 2.25 16.15
N GLU A 11 -10.82 1.47 17.20
CA GLU A 11 -10.99 0.02 17.08
C GLU A 11 -12.20 -0.34 16.24
N ALA A 12 -13.36 0.31 16.47
CA ALA A 12 -14.56 0.09 15.68
C ALA A 12 -14.35 0.41 14.19
N LEU A 13 -13.68 1.54 13.88
CA LEU A 13 -13.35 1.92 12.52
C LEU A 13 -12.37 0.93 11.86
N ASN A 14 -11.33 0.50 12.58
CA ASN A 14 -10.35 -0.47 12.07
C ASN A 14 -10.97 -1.84 11.78
N ARG A 15 -11.97 -2.24 12.56
CA ARG A 15 -12.71 -3.49 12.36
C ARG A 15 -13.87 -3.36 11.37
N LYS A 16 -14.13 -2.14 10.89
CA LYS A 16 -15.31 -1.82 10.05
C LYS A 16 -16.64 -2.15 10.75
N ASP A 17 -16.69 -1.97 12.06
CA ASP A 17 -17.82 -2.33 12.91
C ASP A 17 -18.81 -1.17 13.04
N ALA A 18 -19.80 -1.13 12.15
CA ALA A 18 -20.86 -0.13 12.16
C ALA A 18 -21.78 -0.26 13.40
N ALA A 19 -21.90 -1.47 13.98
CA ALA A 19 -22.71 -1.70 15.17
C ALA A 19 -22.06 -1.06 16.39
N ALA A 20 -20.75 -1.28 16.58
CA ALA A 20 -19.99 -0.63 17.66
C ALA A 20 -20.03 0.91 17.56
N ILE A 21 -20.01 1.49 16.36
CA ILE A 21 -20.18 2.94 16.17
C ILE A 21 -21.59 3.38 16.61
N THR A 22 -22.60 2.56 16.34
CA THR A 22 -23.98 2.86 16.76
C THR A 22 -24.13 2.81 18.29
N GLU A 23 -23.47 1.87 18.95
CA GLU A 23 -23.44 1.78 20.43
C GLU A 23 -22.76 2.98 21.08
N LEU A 24 -21.79 3.60 20.39
CA LEU A 24 -21.12 4.82 20.86
C LEU A 24 -21.94 6.10 20.58
N SER A 25 -23.02 6.04 19.79
CA SER A 25 -23.85 7.19 19.39
C SER A 25 -24.34 8.06 20.57
N PRO A 26 -24.77 7.50 21.73
CA PRO A 26 -25.17 8.31 22.86
C PRO A 26 -24.07 9.19 23.45
N ILE A 27 -22.81 8.84 23.17
CA ILE A 27 -21.63 9.54 23.69
C ILE A 27 -21.08 10.54 22.68
N ILE A 28 -20.95 10.12 21.41
CA ILE A 28 -20.35 10.92 20.34
C ILE A 28 -21.37 11.79 19.58
N GLY A 29 -22.66 11.54 19.78
CA GLY A 29 -23.78 12.17 19.09
C GLY A 29 -24.17 11.46 17.79
N ASP A 30 -25.47 11.47 17.48
CA ASP A 30 -26.04 10.77 16.34
C ASP A 30 -25.50 11.27 15.00
N THR A 31 -25.25 12.56 14.88
CA THR A 31 -24.67 13.17 13.66
C THR A 31 -23.27 12.61 13.36
N VAL A 32 -22.41 12.55 14.38
CA VAL A 32 -21.05 12.02 14.22
C VAL A 32 -21.09 10.52 13.93
N ALA A 33 -21.89 9.76 14.66
CA ALA A 33 -22.06 8.32 14.43
C ALA A 33 -22.60 8.05 13.02
N GLY A 34 -23.57 8.84 12.56
CA GLY A 34 -24.11 8.78 11.21
C GLY A 34 -23.04 9.02 10.14
N MET A 35 -22.23 10.04 10.30
CA MET A 35 -21.12 10.37 9.41
C MET A 35 -20.08 9.26 9.35
N LEU A 36 -19.67 8.69 10.50
CA LEU A 36 -18.70 7.61 10.55
C LEU A 36 -19.21 6.33 9.87
N ARG A 37 -20.48 5.99 10.06
CA ARG A 37 -21.12 4.87 9.34
C ARG A 37 -21.15 5.12 7.82
N ALA A 38 -21.41 6.36 7.40
CA ALA A 38 -21.39 6.73 5.99
C ALA A 38 -19.97 6.60 5.39
N PHE A 39 -18.93 6.96 6.12
CA PHE A 39 -17.55 6.69 5.70
C PHE A 39 -17.25 5.18 5.58
N LEU A 40 -17.71 4.36 6.52
CA LEU A 40 -17.57 2.90 6.40
C LEU A 40 -18.28 2.37 5.14
N SER A 41 -19.48 2.87 4.86
CA SER A 41 -20.25 2.47 3.67
C SER A 41 -19.63 2.97 2.36
N ALA A 42 -18.79 4.00 2.40
CA ALA A 42 -18.09 4.54 1.25
C ALA A 42 -16.82 3.76 0.90
N THR A 43 -16.47 2.69 1.65
CA THR A 43 -15.34 1.82 1.32
C THR A 43 -15.67 0.94 0.13
N GLY A 44 -14.83 0.94 -0.91
CA GLY A 44 -15.06 0.12 -2.09
C GLY A 44 -14.32 0.58 -3.35
N PRO A 45 -14.79 0.18 -4.54
CA PRO A 45 -14.24 0.65 -5.81
C PRO A 45 -14.15 2.18 -5.85
N ALA A 46 -13.04 2.70 -6.39
CA ALA A 46 -12.74 4.13 -6.27
C ALA A 46 -13.83 5.04 -6.87
N SER A 47 -14.44 4.64 -7.99
CA SER A 47 -15.56 5.37 -8.60
C SER A 47 -16.75 5.53 -7.65
N ASP A 48 -17.16 4.43 -7.05
CA ASP A 48 -18.34 4.38 -6.19
C ASP A 48 -18.08 5.08 -4.86
N ALA A 49 -16.89 4.86 -4.31
CA ALA A 49 -16.44 5.51 -3.08
C ALA A 49 -16.39 7.04 -3.22
N LEU A 50 -15.87 7.57 -4.33
CA LEU A 50 -15.84 9.00 -4.58
C LEU A 50 -17.24 9.59 -4.67
N VAL A 51 -18.16 8.92 -5.39
CA VAL A 51 -19.58 9.34 -5.47
C VAL A 51 -20.26 9.29 -4.10
N ALA A 52 -19.94 8.29 -3.27
CA ALA A 52 -20.50 8.19 -1.93
C ALA A 52 -19.99 9.31 -1.01
N LEU A 53 -18.69 9.62 -1.08
CA LEU A 53 -18.06 10.70 -0.29
C LEU A 53 -18.61 12.10 -0.67
N GLU A 54 -18.93 12.34 -1.94
CA GLU A 54 -19.52 13.60 -2.41
C GLU A 54 -20.91 13.90 -1.83
N LYS A 55 -21.64 12.85 -1.47
CA LYS A 55 -22.98 12.99 -0.91
C LYS A 55 -22.99 13.32 0.58
N LEU A 56 -21.81 13.28 1.23
CA LEU A 56 -21.70 13.58 2.65
C LEU A 56 -21.60 15.08 2.87
N ASP A 57 -22.26 15.56 3.91
CA ASP A 57 -22.13 16.95 4.37
C ASP A 57 -20.80 17.12 5.12
N LEU A 58 -19.74 17.34 4.35
CA LEU A 58 -18.38 17.45 4.85
C LEU A 58 -18.00 18.92 5.06
N ASN A 59 -17.26 19.18 6.12
CA ASN A 59 -16.65 20.50 6.29
C ASN A 59 -15.57 20.76 5.21
N ASP A 60 -15.19 22.03 5.04
CA ASP A 60 -14.22 22.47 4.02
C ASP A 60 -12.92 21.69 4.02
N ARG A 61 -12.40 21.34 5.22
CA ARG A 61 -11.15 20.60 5.36
C ARG A 61 -11.27 19.14 4.86
N ALA A 62 -12.39 18.50 5.16
CA ALA A 62 -12.66 17.15 4.69
C ALA A 62 -12.94 17.15 3.18
N MET A 63 -13.69 18.13 2.69
CA MET A 63 -13.96 18.31 1.25
C MET A 63 -12.66 18.53 0.46
N LEU A 64 -11.72 19.34 0.97
CA LEU A 64 -10.41 19.52 0.35
C LEU A 64 -9.65 18.20 0.22
N LYS A 65 -9.67 17.36 1.28
CA LYS A 65 -9.03 16.04 1.25
C LYS A 65 -9.67 15.09 0.24
N CYS A 66 -11.00 15.10 0.13
CA CYS A 66 -11.72 14.32 -0.88
C CYS A 66 -11.36 14.77 -2.30
N ASN A 67 -11.22 16.08 -2.54
CA ASN A 67 -10.81 16.61 -3.84
C ASN A 67 -9.38 16.20 -4.20
N ILE A 68 -8.45 16.22 -3.25
CA ILE A 68 -7.08 15.73 -3.45
C ILE A 68 -7.09 14.23 -3.80
N LEU A 69 -7.87 13.43 -3.05
CA LEU A 69 -8.00 12.01 -3.31
C LEU A 69 -8.54 11.73 -4.72
N ARG A 70 -9.55 12.48 -5.16
CA ARG A 70 -10.10 12.41 -6.52
C ARG A 70 -9.03 12.69 -7.57
N GLN A 71 -8.28 13.77 -7.44
CA GLN A 71 -7.20 14.12 -8.38
C GLN A 71 -6.14 13.03 -8.48
N ILE A 72 -5.80 12.40 -7.35
CA ILE A 72 -4.86 11.26 -7.32
C ILE A 72 -5.46 10.07 -8.09
N VAL A 73 -6.70 9.71 -7.82
CA VAL A 73 -7.39 8.60 -8.51
C VAL A 73 -7.44 8.86 -10.02
N GLU A 74 -7.84 10.05 -10.46
CA GLU A 74 -7.88 10.44 -11.86
C GLU A 74 -6.51 10.35 -12.52
N ALA A 75 -5.46 10.83 -11.85
CA ALA A 75 -4.10 10.78 -12.36
C ALA A 75 -3.57 9.34 -12.48
N VAL A 76 -3.94 8.46 -11.57
CA VAL A 76 -3.56 7.03 -11.61
C VAL A 76 -4.33 6.31 -12.74
N VAL A 77 -5.64 6.50 -12.82
CA VAL A 77 -6.48 5.87 -13.85
C VAL A 77 -6.05 6.31 -15.26
N ALA A 78 -5.70 7.59 -15.44
CA ALA A 78 -5.22 8.09 -16.72
C ALA A 78 -3.90 7.41 -17.19
N ARG A 79 -3.04 7.00 -16.26
CA ARG A 79 -1.76 6.35 -16.57
C ARG A 79 -1.84 4.82 -16.60
N MET A 80 -2.73 4.25 -15.80
CA MET A 80 -2.88 2.80 -15.60
C MET A 80 -4.37 2.42 -15.59
N PRO A 81 -5.07 2.49 -16.74
CA PRO A 81 -6.53 2.30 -16.78
C PRO A 81 -7.00 0.89 -16.39
N SER A 82 -6.12 -0.11 -16.44
CA SER A 82 -6.41 -1.48 -16.02
C SER A 82 -6.22 -1.71 -14.51
N LEU A 83 -5.68 -0.73 -13.77
CA LEU A 83 -5.45 -0.88 -12.35
C LEU A 83 -6.77 -0.76 -11.58
N GLN A 84 -7.06 -1.77 -10.76
CA GLN A 84 -8.22 -1.72 -9.86
C GLN A 84 -7.87 -0.90 -8.62
N LEU A 85 -8.56 0.21 -8.44
CA LEU A 85 -8.39 1.08 -7.29
C LEU A 85 -9.59 0.92 -6.34
N THR A 86 -9.28 0.80 -5.06
CA THR A 86 -10.25 0.86 -3.97
C THR A 86 -9.92 2.01 -3.04
N ILE A 87 -10.94 2.63 -2.47
CA ILE A 87 -10.80 3.67 -1.45
C ILE A 87 -11.32 3.12 -0.13
N ASP A 88 -10.59 3.38 0.92
CA ASP A 88 -10.98 3.16 2.30
C ASP A 88 -10.82 4.47 3.09
N PRO A 89 -11.90 5.23 3.31
CA PRO A 89 -11.83 6.53 3.95
C PRO A 89 -11.48 6.46 5.45
N VAL A 90 -11.60 5.29 6.05
CA VAL A 90 -11.39 5.08 7.50
C VAL A 90 -10.15 4.25 7.82
N GLU A 91 -9.37 3.85 6.82
CA GLU A 91 -8.12 3.11 7.05
C GLU A 91 -7.10 4.01 7.74
N ASN A 92 -6.66 3.59 8.93
CA ASN A 92 -5.74 4.37 9.78
C ASN A 92 -4.64 3.52 10.41
N ARG A 93 -4.35 2.33 9.87
CA ARG A 93 -3.40 1.42 10.49
C ARG A 93 -1.96 1.82 10.24
N GLY A 94 -1.23 2.10 11.32
CA GLY A 94 0.23 2.16 11.31
C GLY A 94 0.86 3.41 10.69
N PHE A 95 0.09 4.48 10.47
CA PHE A 95 0.58 5.67 9.76
C PHE A 95 0.35 6.99 10.50
N GLU A 96 0.62 7.01 11.79
CA GLU A 96 0.45 8.23 12.60
C GLU A 96 1.28 9.43 12.09
N TYR A 97 2.36 9.18 11.34
CA TYR A 97 3.21 10.21 10.75
C TYR A 97 2.73 10.72 9.38
N HIS A 98 1.74 10.07 8.76
CA HIS A 98 1.24 10.50 7.45
C HIS A 98 0.32 11.71 7.57
N THR A 99 0.54 12.68 6.71
CA THR A 99 -0.21 13.96 6.67
C THR A 99 -1.19 14.05 5.51
N GLY A 100 -1.18 13.06 4.62
CA GLY A 100 -1.98 13.04 3.42
C GLY A 100 -2.53 11.66 3.06
N VAL A 101 -2.76 11.45 1.77
CA VAL A 101 -3.24 10.16 1.25
C VAL A 101 -2.18 9.09 1.44
N THR A 102 -2.63 7.93 1.89
CA THR A 102 -1.83 6.70 2.00
C THR A 102 -2.31 5.69 0.96
N PHE A 103 -1.45 4.73 0.64
CA PHE A 103 -1.82 3.65 -0.27
C PHE A 103 -1.15 2.34 0.15
N ALA A 104 -1.80 1.23 -0.21
CA ALA A 104 -1.24 -0.11 -0.13
C ALA A 104 -1.39 -0.81 -1.49
N ILE A 105 -0.44 -1.64 -1.82
CA ILE A 105 -0.38 -2.37 -3.09
C ILE A 105 -0.62 -3.84 -2.81
N PHE A 106 -1.58 -4.42 -3.52
CA PHE A 106 -1.93 -5.84 -3.45
C PHE A 106 -1.89 -6.46 -4.84
N ALA A 107 -1.76 -7.78 -4.91
CA ALA A 107 -1.95 -8.53 -6.14
C ALA A 107 -2.93 -9.68 -5.93
N GLN A 108 -3.68 -10.00 -6.98
CA GLN A 108 -4.62 -11.12 -6.95
C GLN A 108 -3.88 -12.44 -6.72
N GLY A 109 -4.48 -13.31 -5.90
CA GLY A 109 -3.94 -14.63 -5.62
C GLY A 109 -2.75 -14.66 -4.67
N VAL A 110 -2.26 -13.51 -4.19
CA VAL A 110 -1.13 -13.41 -3.26
C VAL A 110 -1.61 -12.84 -1.93
N ARG A 111 -1.31 -13.56 -0.86
CA ARG A 111 -1.67 -13.12 0.49
C ARG A 111 -0.64 -12.12 1.01
N GLY A 112 -1.12 -10.96 1.44
CA GLY A 112 -0.31 -9.88 2.00
C GLY A 112 -0.15 -8.70 1.06
N GLU A 113 0.43 -7.65 1.58
CA GLU A 113 0.72 -6.42 0.84
C GLU A 113 2.05 -6.56 0.09
N PHE A 114 2.14 -5.99 -1.10
CA PHE A 114 3.39 -5.85 -1.87
C PHE A 114 4.18 -4.62 -1.44
N GLY A 115 3.48 -3.64 -0.94
CA GLY A 115 4.07 -2.40 -0.45
C GLY A 115 3.02 -1.45 0.04
N ARG A 116 3.47 -0.41 0.71
CA ARG A 116 2.63 0.68 1.21
C ARG A 116 3.39 1.98 1.25
N GLY A 117 2.68 3.08 1.21
CA GLY A 117 3.29 4.39 1.28
C GLY A 117 2.27 5.49 1.52
N GLY A 118 2.74 6.73 1.43
CA GLY A 118 1.89 7.88 1.62
C GLY A 118 2.66 9.20 1.69
N ARG A 119 1.95 10.25 1.94
CA ARG A 119 2.49 11.60 2.11
C ARG A 119 2.76 11.89 3.58
N TYR A 120 3.93 12.42 3.89
CA TYR A 120 4.37 12.73 5.25
C TYR A 120 5.24 13.99 5.29
N LEU A 121 5.51 14.47 6.50
CA LEU A 121 6.43 15.58 6.74
C LEU A 121 7.80 15.03 7.15
N VAL A 122 8.83 15.54 6.50
CA VAL A 122 10.22 15.31 6.90
C VAL A 122 10.62 16.45 7.83
N HIS A 123 10.96 16.09 9.06
CA HIS A 123 11.52 17.03 10.01
C HIS A 123 13.02 17.14 9.73
N ALA A 124 13.48 18.30 9.28
CA ALA A 124 14.90 18.54 9.17
C ALA A 124 15.53 18.64 10.57
N ASN A 125 16.68 17.98 10.76
CA ASN A 125 17.50 18.18 11.95
C ASN A 125 18.12 19.60 11.89
N GLY A 126 17.45 20.59 12.50
CA GLY A 126 17.93 21.97 12.54
C GLY A 126 16.84 23.01 12.23
N PRO A 127 17.21 24.29 11.95
CA PRO A 127 16.27 25.39 11.73
C PRO A 127 15.60 25.36 10.34
N ALA A 128 15.83 24.34 9.53
CA ALA A 128 15.20 24.20 8.22
C ALA A 128 13.69 23.94 8.35
N PRO A 129 12.87 24.51 7.44
CA PRO A 129 11.42 24.25 7.44
C PRO A 129 11.14 22.77 7.17
N GLU A 130 10.02 22.30 7.72
CA GLU A 130 9.50 20.98 7.40
C GLU A 130 9.20 20.86 5.91
N GLU A 131 9.61 19.74 5.31
CA GLU A 131 9.34 19.47 3.91
C GLU A 131 8.30 18.35 3.76
N VAL A 132 7.42 18.52 2.78
CA VAL A 132 6.43 17.50 2.43
C VAL A 132 7.07 16.49 1.49
N ALA A 133 7.05 15.22 1.89
CA ALA A 133 7.56 14.12 1.09
C ALA A 133 6.47 13.07 0.80
N THR A 134 6.70 12.29 -0.24
CA THR A 134 5.93 11.07 -0.53
C THR A 134 6.91 9.93 -0.70
N GLY A 135 6.67 8.84 -0.01
CA GLY A 135 7.53 7.66 -0.05
C GLY A 135 6.74 6.38 0.09
N PHE A 136 7.42 5.27 -0.15
CA PHE A 136 6.82 3.94 -0.01
C PHE A 136 7.88 2.89 0.37
N SER A 137 7.39 1.80 0.96
CA SER A 137 8.15 0.59 1.23
C SER A 137 7.61 -0.56 0.39
N LEU A 138 8.50 -1.40 -0.16
CA LEU A 138 8.15 -2.64 -0.83
C LEU A 138 8.47 -3.83 0.07
N PHE A 139 7.59 -4.80 0.12
CA PHE A 139 7.76 -6.05 0.88
C PHE A 139 8.28 -7.14 -0.04
N MET A 140 9.59 -7.22 -0.16
CA MET A 140 10.27 -8.10 -1.10
C MET A 140 9.95 -9.58 -0.89
N ASP A 141 9.72 -10.01 0.33
CA ASP A 141 9.30 -11.38 0.64
C ASP A 141 7.92 -11.72 0.03
N THR A 142 6.96 -10.79 0.08
CA THR A 142 5.64 -10.96 -0.56
C THR A 142 5.76 -10.91 -2.08
N ILE A 143 6.57 -10.00 -2.62
CA ILE A 143 6.83 -9.90 -4.06
C ILE A 143 7.47 -11.19 -4.57
N MET A 144 8.48 -11.71 -3.88
CA MET A 144 9.16 -12.95 -4.27
C MET A 144 8.23 -14.16 -4.28
N ARG A 145 7.25 -14.22 -3.35
CA ARG A 145 6.22 -15.28 -3.36
C ARG A 145 5.26 -15.20 -4.55
N ALA A 146 5.09 -14.01 -5.12
CA ALA A 146 4.21 -13.76 -6.26
C ALA A 146 4.87 -14.07 -7.60
N LEU A 147 6.20 -14.05 -7.65
CA LEU A 147 6.93 -14.32 -8.87
C LEU A 147 6.84 -15.81 -9.22
N PRO A 148 6.80 -16.15 -10.53
CA PRO A 148 6.97 -17.53 -10.95
C PRO A 148 8.25 -18.12 -10.35
N ALA A 149 8.24 -19.41 -10.06
CA ALA A 149 9.44 -20.09 -9.63
C ALA A 149 10.59 -19.78 -10.60
N ALA A 150 11.73 -19.41 -10.05
CA ALA A 150 12.91 -19.17 -10.88
C ALA A 150 13.13 -20.40 -11.78
N PRO A 151 13.47 -20.20 -13.05
CA PRO A 151 13.83 -21.34 -13.91
C PRO A 151 14.92 -22.15 -13.20
N ALA A 152 14.84 -23.47 -13.33
CA ALA A 152 15.83 -24.35 -12.74
C ALA A 152 17.24 -23.83 -13.08
N SER A 153 18.07 -23.69 -12.07
CA SER A 153 19.46 -23.28 -12.31
C SER A 153 20.08 -24.20 -13.37
N PRO A 154 20.76 -23.65 -14.37
CA PRO A 154 21.42 -24.50 -15.37
C PRO A 154 22.29 -25.54 -14.68
N ALA A 155 22.33 -26.73 -15.23
CA ALA A 155 23.18 -27.79 -14.72
C ALA A 155 24.62 -27.29 -14.61
N ARG A 156 25.25 -27.56 -13.47
CA ARG A 156 26.63 -27.13 -13.22
C ARG A 156 27.60 -28.16 -13.76
N ILE A 157 28.67 -27.68 -14.39
CA ILE A 157 29.81 -28.50 -14.80
C ILE A 157 31.10 -27.89 -14.25
N TYR A 158 31.92 -28.73 -13.66
CA TYR A 158 33.28 -28.35 -13.26
C TYR A 158 34.18 -28.52 -14.48
N LEU A 159 34.99 -27.52 -14.76
CA LEU A 159 35.95 -27.51 -15.85
C LEU A 159 37.36 -27.23 -15.26
N PRO A 160 38.29 -28.17 -15.35
CA PRO A 160 39.68 -27.90 -15.00
C PRO A 160 40.23 -26.74 -15.82
N ILE A 161 41.11 -25.92 -15.22
CA ILE A 161 41.62 -24.70 -15.87
C ILE A 161 42.40 -25.03 -17.14
N GLU A 162 42.98 -26.21 -17.23
CA GLU A 162 43.72 -26.73 -18.36
C GLU A 162 42.87 -26.97 -19.59
N ALA A 163 41.54 -27.11 -19.41
CA ALA A 163 40.61 -27.31 -20.55
C ALA A 163 40.45 -26.05 -21.43
N GLY A 164 40.92 -24.93 -20.94
CA GLY A 164 41.02 -23.68 -21.68
C GLY A 164 39.73 -22.88 -21.77
N VAL A 165 39.86 -21.57 -21.95
CA VAL A 165 38.79 -20.58 -21.96
C VAL A 165 37.76 -20.82 -23.07
N ASP A 166 38.21 -21.32 -24.20
CA ASP A 166 37.30 -21.55 -25.37
C ASP A 166 36.33 -22.70 -25.07
N ARG A 167 36.73 -23.73 -24.37
CA ARG A 167 35.84 -24.82 -23.93
C ARG A 167 34.82 -24.31 -22.90
N ALA A 168 35.24 -23.45 -21.99
CA ALA A 168 34.34 -22.82 -21.03
C ALA A 168 33.28 -21.94 -21.72
N ARG A 169 33.66 -21.17 -22.74
CA ARG A 169 32.73 -20.37 -23.55
C ARG A 169 31.72 -21.22 -24.29
N GLN A 170 32.19 -22.31 -24.92
CA GLN A 170 31.32 -23.25 -25.64
C GLN A 170 30.25 -23.83 -24.69
N LEU A 171 30.67 -24.35 -23.52
CA LEU A 171 29.77 -24.95 -22.57
C LEU A 171 28.74 -23.93 -22.02
N ARG A 172 29.16 -22.67 -21.78
CA ARG A 172 28.22 -21.60 -21.41
C ARG A 172 27.22 -21.29 -22.51
N ALA A 173 27.64 -21.33 -23.78
CA ALA A 173 26.75 -21.15 -24.92
C ALA A 173 25.76 -22.32 -25.07
N GLU A 174 26.14 -23.53 -24.67
CA GLU A 174 25.28 -24.72 -24.59
C GLU A 174 24.32 -24.67 -23.38
N GLY A 175 24.38 -23.63 -22.51
CA GLY A 175 23.49 -23.44 -21.38
C GLY A 175 23.99 -24.02 -20.05
N TRP A 176 25.26 -24.43 -19.95
CA TRP A 176 25.85 -24.92 -18.71
C TRP A 176 26.35 -23.78 -17.80
N SER A 177 26.18 -23.97 -16.50
CA SER A 177 26.86 -23.13 -15.49
C SER A 177 28.27 -23.71 -15.26
N VAL A 178 29.27 -23.10 -15.88
CA VAL A 178 30.65 -23.60 -15.83
C VAL A 178 31.38 -22.99 -14.64
N ILE A 179 31.90 -23.86 -13.79
CA ILE A 179 32.82 -23.53 -12.66
C ILE A 179 34.21 -23.94 -13.12
N GLU A 180 35.08 -22.96 -13.27
CA GLU A 180 36.50 -23.19 -13.58
C GLU A 180 37.31 -23.19 -12.28
N GLY A 181 38.22 -24.13 -12.13
CA GLY A 181 39.04 -24.19 -10.93
C GLY A 181 40.30 -25.01 -11.11
N LEU A 182 41.25 -24.83 -10.18
CA LEU A 182 42.35 -25.71 -9.93
C LEU A 182 41.81 -26.91 -9.12
N GLU A 183 42.33 -28.12 -9.31
CA GLU A 183 41.90 -29.29 -8.54
C GLU A 183 41.91 -29.05 -7.02
#